data_10a3adfd89ad37042dfd19c8ba139990
#
_entry.id   10a3adfd89ad37042dfd19c8ba139990
#
_cell.length_a   1.000
_cell.length_b   1.000
_cell.length_c   1.000
_cell.angle_alpha   90.00
_cell.angle_beta   90.00
_cell.angle_gamma   90.00
#
_symmetry.space_group_name_H-M   'P 1'
#
loop_
_entity.id
_entity.type
_entity.pdbx_description
1 polymer ?
#
loop_
_entity_poly.entity_id
_entity_poly.type
_entity_poly.pdbx_seq_one_letter_code
_entity_poly.pdbx_strand_id
1 'polypeptide(L)'
;LKTAFPLLALTMENMAEQLQQRFKPSNDEDIYRLTNALLNDALQQYIHRAPLTTDNGQLPQTSQMNVTLFAENLPPGPLKTAFENDFVRSKPTLREYVARLQRWRDRYEESLDRRPKRQHLEHCSHYLVEFQHQKFDEVEIPGQYLQLADNNAHFERISRFLPEYGLLRSNGMCNRRITVLSNKGARYAFAVQLPSARYCRREERIFQLLRLLNTVLERKIQTRKRGLAFNVPTAVPISPQLRLLNYDEAFVSLQDIYERHCKEIGIGKDDPIVAWVEKMRATWDGGSHSRTNVDFANLRMELMEEISVKMISDNILTNYMTRTMASPADLWLMRKQFTLQ
;
A
#
# COMPACT_ATOMS: atom_id res chain seq x y z
N LEU A 1 11.24 7.74 -31.97
CA LEU A 1 12.27 7.05 -31.21
C LEU A 1 12.68 5.75 -31.92
N LYS A 2 11.75 4.86 -32.27
CA LYS A 2 12.03 3.55 -32.91
C LYS A 2 12.81 3.67 -34.22
N THR A 3 12.58 4.70 -34.98
CA THR A 3 13.29 4.94 -36.26
C THR A 3 14.68 5.57 -36.08
N ALA A 4 14.84 6.43 -35.08
CA ALA A 4 16.12 7.13 -34.84
C ALA A 4 17.06 6.32 -33.94
N PHE A 5 16.52 5.56 -32.98
CA PHE A 5 17.27 4.78 -32.00
C PHE A 5 16.66 3.39 -31.83
N PRO A 6 16.70 2.52 -32.88
CA PRO A 6 15.97 1.26 -32.87
C PRO A 6 16.44 0.29 -31.79
N LEU A 7 17.73 0.21 -31.51
CA LEU A 7 18.27 -0.69 -30.49
C LEU A 7 17.93 -0.24 -29.07
N LEU A 8 18.00 1.06 -28.79
CA LEU A 8 17.57 1.61 -27.51
C LEU A 8 16.08 1.37 -27.28
N ALA A 9 15.26 1.61 -28.29
CA ALA A 9 13.83 1.36 -28.20
C ALA A 9 13.52 -0.12 -27.92
N LEU A 10 14.20 -1.05 -28.60
CA LEU A 10 14.05 -2.47 -28.39
C LEU A 10 14.49 -2.90 -26.98
N THR A 11 15.60 -2.37 -26.48
CA THR A 11 16.09 -2.64 -25.12
C THR A 11 15.08 -2.16 -24.07
N MET A 12 14.52 -0.96 -24.23
CA MET A 12 13.51 -0.45 -23.32
C MET A 12 12.20 -1.25 -23.36
N GLU A 13 11.78 -1.67 -24.57
CA GLU A 13 10.58 -2.52 -24.74
C GLU A 13 10.77 -3.88 -24.08
N ASN A 14 11.90 -4.53 -24.32
CA ASN A 14 12.22 -5.82 -23.69
C ASN A 14 12.28 -5.72 -22.17
N MET A 15 12.92 -4.67 -21.63
CA MET A 15 12.98 -4.44 -20.20
C MET A 15 11.58 -4.21 -19.60
N ALA A 16 10.76 -3.39 -20.25
CA ALA A 16 9.38 -3.15 -19.82
C ALA A 16 8.55 -4.44 -19.84
N GLU A 17 8.70 -5.25 -20.89
CA GLU A 17 8.02 -6.54 -21.02
C GLU A 17 8.45 -7.52 -19.91
N GLN A 18 9.75 -7.65 -19.64
CA GLN A 18 10.26 -8.50 -18.57
C GLN A 18 9.71 -8.05 -17.21
N LEU A 19 9.73 -6.75 -16.90
CA LEU A 19 9.15 -6.23 -15.65
C LEU A 19 7.65 -6.51 -15.57
N GLN A 20 6.91 -6.32 -16.66
CA GLN A 20 5.46 -6.52 -16.67
C GLN A 20 5.07 -7.99 -16.56
N GLN A 21 5.79 -8.91 -17.20
CA GLN A 21 5.42 -10.31 -17.23
C GLN A 21 5.96 -11.10 -16.04
N ARG A 22 7.21 -10.83 -15.63
CA ARG A 22 7.92 -11.64 -14.63
C ARG A 22 7.69 -11.18 -13.19
N PHE A 23 7.31 -9.91 -12.99
CA PHE A 23 7.09 -9.36 -11.65
C PHE A 23 5.63 -9.37 -11.23
N LYS A 24 4.78 -10.11 -11.91
CA LYS A 24 3.36 -10.29 -11.53
C LYS A 24 3.25 -10.90 -10.14
N PRO A 25 2.25 -10.47 -9.36
CA PRO A 25 1.92 -11.11 -8.10
C PRO A 25 1.60 -12.61 -8.33
N SER A 26 1.90 -13.44 -7.34
CA SER A 26 1.44 -14.83 -7.34
C SER A 26 -0.07 -14.89 -7.07
N ASN A 27 -0.71 -16.01 -7.42
CA ASN A 27 -2.14 -16.19 -7.17
C ASN A 27 -2.51 -15.96 -5.69
N ASP A 28 -1.69 -16.44 -4.75
CA ASP A 28 -1.93 -16.24 -3.31
C ASP A 28 -1.84 -14.77 -2.89
N GLU A 29 -0.90 -14.02 -3.51
CA GLU A 29 -0.77 -12.57 -3.26
C GLU A 29 -1.95 -11.80 -3.83
N ASP A 30 -2.47 -12.20 -4.99
CA ASP A 30 -3.67 -11.58 -5.57
C ASP A 30 -4.91 -11.87 -4.71
N ILE A 31 -5.06 -13.09 -4.20
CA ILE A 31 -6.16 -13.46 -3.31
C ILE A 31 -6.05 -12.68 -2.00
N TYR A 32 -4.85 -12.60 -1.39
CA TYR A 32 -4.61 -11.80 -0.19
C TYR A 32 -4.99 -10.33 -0.41
N ARG A 33 -4.53 -9.72 -1.49
CA ARG A 33 -4.83 -8.33 -1.85
C ARG A 33 -6.33 -8.08 -2.00
N LEU A 34 -7.00 -8.95 -2.74
CA LEU A 34 -8.44 -8.83 -3.00
C LEU A 34 -9.27 -9.09 -1.73
N THR A 35 -8.90 -10.09 -0.94
CA THR A 35 -9.54 -10.37 0.35
C THR A 35 -9.38 -9.19 1.30
N ASN A 36 -8.19 -8.58 1.35
CA ASN A 36 -7.95 -7.39 2.17
C ASN A 36 -8.77 -6.18 1.67
N ALA A 37 -8.92 -6.00 0.37
CA ALA A 37 -9.76 -4.94 -0.19
C ALA A 37 -11.25 -5.13 0.17
N LEU A 38 -11.76 -6.37 0.05
CA LEU A 38 -13.12 -6.71 0.47
C LEU A 38 -13.33 -6.51 1.97
N LEU A 39 -12.35 -6.87 2.78
CA LEU A 39 -12.40 -6.69 4.23
C LEU A 39 -12.43 -5.20 4.62
N ASN A 40 -11.58 -4.38 3.99
CA ASN A 40 -11.58 -2.94 4.25
C ASN A 40 -12.92 -2.29 3.89
N ASP A 41 -13.50 -2.65 2.75
CA ASP A 41 -14.83 -2.20 2.35
C ASP A 41 -15.92 -2.68 3.35
N ALA A 42 -15.85 -3.94 3.75
CA ALA A 42 -16.78 -4.53 4.72
C ALA A 42 -16.67 -3.87 6.09
N LEU A 43 -15.46 -3.59 6.58
CA LEU A 43 -15.24 -2.90 7.86
C LEU A 43 -15.77 -1.47 7.83
N GLN A 44 -15.56 -0.74 6.74
CA GLN A 44 -16.14 0.60 6.60
C GLN A 44 -17.67 0.55 6.62
N GLN A 45 -18.27 -0.39 5.90
CA GLN A 45 -19.73 -0.57 5.95
C GLN A 45 -20.21 -1.02 7.33
N TYR A 46 -19.44 -1.87 8.00
CA TYR A 46 -19.72 -2.31 9.37
C TYR A 46 -19.71 -1.14 10.35
N ILE A 47 -18.72 -0.24 10.25
CA ILE A 47 -18.65 0.99 11.07
C ILE A 47 -19.84 1.91 10.82
N HIS A 48 -20.25 2.08 9.57
CA HIS A 48 -21.27 3.07 9.22
C HIS A 48 -22.71 2.57 9.35
N ARG A 49 -22.97 1.29 9.13
CA ARG A 49 -24.33 0.72 9.04
C ARG A 49 -24.72 -0.14 10.21
N ALA A 50 -23.82 -0.95 10.75
CA ALA A 50 -24.16 -1.91 11.80
C ALA A 50 -24.81 -1.28 13.03
N PRO A 51 -24.44 -0.05 13.47
CA PRO A 51 -25.07 0.60 14.60
C PRO A 51 -26.48 1.15 14.29
N LEU A 52 -26.86 1.30 13.03
CA LEU A 52 -28.06 2.03 12.60
C LEU A 52 -29.19 1.10 12.12
N THR A 53 -28.90 -0.17 11.90
CA THR A 53 -29.88 -1.11 11.35
C THR A 53 -30.24 -2.18 12.37
N THR A 54 -31.52 -2.20 12.75
CA THR A 54 -32.17 -3.33 13.43
C THR A 54 -32.34 -4.54 12.48
N ASP A 55 -32.07 -4.35 11.21
CA ASP A 55 -32.16 -5.37 10.17
C ASP A 55 -31.06 -6.39 10.37
N ASN A 56 -31.36 -7.68 10.25
CA ASN A 56 -30.48 -8.84 10.52
C ASN A 56 -29.20 -8.88 9.67
N GLY A 57 -28.67 -7.69 9.33
CA GLY A 57 -27.34 -7.50 8.79
C GLY A 57 -27.12 -8.15 7.43
N GLN A 58 -28.12 -8.15 6.55
CA GLN A 58 -27.91 -8.58 5.17
C GLN A 58 -26.79 -7.77 4.52
N LEU A 59 -25.94 -8.45 3.79
CA LEU A 59 -24.86 -7.82 3.03
C LEU A 59 -25.45 -6.79 2.05
N PRO A 60 -24.88 -5.57 2.01
CA PRO A 60 -25.26 -4.58 1.02
C PRO A 60 -25.10 -5.13 -0.40
N GLN A 61 -25.96 -4.70 -1.31
CA GLN A 61 -25.98 -5.18 -2.69
C GLN A 61 -24.63 -4.98 -3.39
N THR A 62 -23.93 -3.89 -3.09
CA THR A 62 -22.57 -3.61 -3.60
C THR A 62 -21.56 -4.66 -3.15
N SER A 63 -21.58 -5.07 -1.88
CA SER A 63 -20.70 -6.11 -1.36
C SER A 63 -21.04 -7.48 -1.94
N GLN A 64 -22.33 -7.80 -2.13
CA GLN A 64 -22.75 -9.02 -2.82
C GLN A 64 -22.23 -9.07 -4.24
N MET A 65 -22.35 -7.96 -5.00
CA MET A 65 -21.80 -7.86 -6.34
C MET A 65 -20.27 -8.05 -6.35
N ASN A 66 -19.56 -7.40 -5.45
CA ASN A 66 -18.10 -7.51 -5.38
C ASN A 66 -17.65 -8.95 -5.08
N VAL A 67 -18.34 -9.63 -4.18
CA VAL A 67 -18.08 -11.05 -3.85
C VAL A 67 -18.35 -11.95 -5.05
N THR A 68 -19.46 -11.74 -5.76
CA THR A 68 -19.81 -12.53 -6.96
C THR A 68 -18.79 -12.32 -8.06
N LEU A 69 -18.42 -11.08 -8.36
CA LEU A 69 -17.37 -10.75 -9.33
C LEU A 69 -16.02 -11.36 -8.97
N PHE A 70 -15.68 -11.37 -7.69
CA PHE A 70 -14.46 -12.01 -7.22
C PHE A 70 -14.50 -13.53 -7.42
N ALA A 71 -15.61 -14.17 -7.05
CA ALA A 71 -15.81 -15.61 -7.23
C ALA A 71 -15.74 -16.03 -8.71
N GLU A 72 -16.32 -15.23 -9.61
CA GLU A 72 -16.27 -15.47 -11.06
C GLU A 72 -14.84 -15.43 -11.61
N ASN A 73 -14.02 -14.49 -11.12
CA ASN A 73 -12.63 -14.31 -11.56
C ASN A 73 -11.65 -15.33 -10.97
N LEU A 74 -12.06 -16.12 -9.98
CA LEU A 74 -11.21 -17.17 -9.43
C LEU A 74 -11.08 -18.34 -10.44
N PRO A 75 -9.86 -18.87 -10.59
CA PRO A 75 -9.65 -20.06 -11.43
C PRO A 75 -10.47 -21.24 -10.89
N PRO A 76 -11.02 -22.09 -11.77
CA PRO A 76 -11.78 -23.27 -11.35
C PRO A 76 -10.89 -24.20 -10.49
N GLY A 77 -11.43 -24.61 -9.34
CA GLY A 77 -10.68 -25.46 -8.42
C GLY A 77 -11.22 -25.42 -6.98
N PRO A 78 -10.59 -26.15 -6.07
CA PRO A 78 -11.03 -26.25 -4.68
C PRO A 78 -11.11 -24.90 -3.96
N LEU A 79 -10.26 -23.97 -4.34
CA LEU A 79 -10.25 -22.62 -3.82
C LEU A 79 -11.52 -21.85 -4.16
N LYS A 80 -11.95 -21.89 -5.44
CA LYS A 80 -13.19 -21.27 -5.91
C LYS A 80 -14.39 -21.86 -5.19
N THR A 81 -14.43 -23.20 -5.08
CA THR A 81 -15.51 -23.89 -4.39
C THR A 81 -15.59 -23.52 -2.90
N ALA A 82 -14.45 -23.41 -2.22
CA ALA A 82 -14.38 -22.96 -0.82
C ALA A 82 -14.87 -21.53 -0.66
N PHE A 83 -14.43 -20.62 -1.54
CA PHE A 83 -14.86 -19.22 -1.53
C PHE A 83 -16.37 -19.08 -1.80
N GLU A 84 -16.87 -19.77 -2.83
CA GLU A 84 -18.31 -19.77 -3.15
C GLU A 84 -19.16 -20.32 -1.98
N ASN A 85 -18.70 -21.36 -1.31
CA ASN A 85 -19.42 -21.92 -0.15
C ASN A 85 -19.44 -20.91 1.01
N ASP A 86 -18.31 -20.27 1.32
CA ASP A 86 -18.20 -19.36 2.43
C ASP A 86 -18.93 -18.03 2.22
N PHE A 87 -19.00 -17.52 0.99
CA PHE A 87 -19.44 -16.16 0.74
C PHE A 87 -20.67 -16.03 -0.17
N VAL A 88 -20.86 -16.95 -1.12
CA VAL A 88 -21.96 -16.85 -2.10
C VAL A 88 -23.15 -17.70 -1.67
N ARG A 89 -22.91 -18.99 -1.42
CA ARG A 89 -23.97 -19.95 -1.08
C ARG A 89 -24.54 -19.77 0.32
N SER A 90 -23.68 -19.50 1.29
CA SER A 90 -24.08 -19.37 2.69
C SER A 90 -24.80 -18.07 3.03
N LYS A 91 -24.78 -17.06 2.13
CA LYS A 91 -25.38 -15.73 2.33
C LYS A 91 -25.12 -15.17 3.74
N PRO A 92 -23.83 -14.94 4.12
CA PRO A 92 -23.49 -14.54 5.49
C PRO A 92 -24.09 -13.17 5.84
N THR A 93 -24.37 -12.97 7.12
CA THR A 93 -24.64 -11.64 7.65
C THR A 93 -23.38 -10.78 7.57
N LEU A 94 -23.50 -9.43 7.66
CA LEU A 94 -22.34 -8.52 7.60
C LEU A 94 -21.27 -8.87 8.65
N ARG A 95 -21.68 -9.22 9.86
CA ARG A 95 -20.78 -9.66 10.94
C ARG A 95 -20.03 -10.95 10.59
N GLU A 96 -20.76 -11.96 10.12
CA GLU A 96 -20.16 -13.23 9.70
C GLU A 96 -19.24 -13.04 8.50
N TYR A 97 -19.62 -12.15 7.58
CA TYR A 97 -18.83 -11.80 6.40
C TYR A 97 -17.47 -11.21 6.80
N VAL A 98 -17.47 -10.22 7.70
CA VAL A 98 -16.22 -9.64 8.24
C VAL A 98 -15.38 -10.73 8.90
N ALA A 99 -15.94 -11.55 9.80
CA ALA A 99 -15.22 -12.60 10.50
C ALA A 99 -14.65 -13.67 9.54
N ARG A 100 -15.36 -14.00 8.46
CA ARG A 100 -14.88 -14.94 7.44
C ARG A 100 -13.75 -14.33 6.60
N LEU A 101 -13.87 -13.06 6.18
CA LEU A 101 -12.82 -12.36 5.46
C LEU A 101 -11.54 -12.21 6.31
N GLN A 102 -11.66 -11.93 7.61
CA GLN A 102 -10.52 -11.90 8.53
C GLN A 102 -9.79 -13.23 8.54
N ARG A 103 -10.51 -14.35 8.72
CA ARG A 103 -9.91 -15.70 8.68
C ARG A 103 -9.23 -16.03 7.37
N TRP A 104 -9.83 -15.62 6.24
CA TRP A 104 -9.23 -15.82 4.93
C TRP A 104 -7.96 -14.98 4.78
N ARG A 105 -8.00 -13.70 5.13
CA ARG A 105 -6.84 -12.81 5.12
C ARG A 105 -5.70 -13.37 5.96
N ASP A 106 -5.97 -13.73 7.21
CA ASP A 106 -4.95 -14.19 8.16
C ASP A 106 -4.29 -15.48 7.68
N ARG A 107 -5.07 -16.41 7.11
CA ARG A 107 -4.54 -17.63 6.50
C ARG A 107 -3.56 -17.35 5.36
N TYR A 108 -3.90 -16.42 4.48
CA TYR A 108 -3.01 -16.05 3.37
C TYR A 108 -1.82 -15.23 3.86
N GLU A 109 -2.03 -14.32 4.80
CA GLU A 109 -0.96 -13.53 5.41
C GLU A 109 0.09 -14.43 6.05
N GLU A 110 -0.31 -15.42 6.84
CA GLU A 110 0.59 -16.40 7.43
C GLU A 110 1.34 -17.23 6.38
N SER A 111 0.65 -17.69 5.35
CA SER A 111 1.28 -18.40 4.22
C SER A 111 2.33 -17.56 3.50
N LEU A 112 2.04 -16.27 3.29
CA LEU A 112 2.94 -15.35 2.62
C LEU A 112 4.12 -14.94 3.52
N ASP A 113 3.91 -14.82 4.81
CA ASP A 113 4.96 -14.46 5.78
C ASP A 113 6.02 -15.56 5.94
N ARG A 114 5.65 -16.80 5.68
CA ARG A 114 6.60 -17.94 5.64
C ARG A 114 7.50 -17.92 4.42
N ARG A 115 7.15 -17.17 3.36
CA ARG A 115 7.96 -17.08 2.14
C ARG A 115 9.13 -16.12 2.32
N PRO A 116 10.29 -16.39 1.68
CA PRO A 116 11.45 -15.51 1.76
C PRO A 116 11.11 -14.12 1.24
N LYS A 117 11.54 -13.09 1.97
CA LYS A 117 11.31 -11.68 1.59
C LYS A 117 12.24 -11.22 0.46
N ARG A 118 13.30 -11.97 0.17
CA ARG A 118 14.23 -11.71 -0.93
C ARG A 118 14.33 -12.93 -1.80
N GLN A 119 14.44 -12.73 -3.08
CA GLN A 119 14.57 -13.79 -4.08
C GLN A 119 15.64 -13.41 -5.10
N HIS A 120 16.27 -14.41 -5.72
CA HIS A 120 17.27 -14.19 -6.74
C HIS A 120 16.63 -13.78 -8.07
N LEU A 121 17.16 -12.73 -8.67
CA LEU A 121 16.67 -12.18 -9.94
C LEU A 121 16.82 -13.21 -11.09
N GLU A 122 17.83 -14.07 -11.00
CA GLU A 122 18.09 -15.14 -11.97
C GLU A 122 16.89 -16.08 -12.14
N HIS A 123 16.20 -16.42 -11.04
CA HIS A 123 14.99 -17.26 -11.09
C HIS A 123 13.78 -16.54 -11.70
N CYS A 124 13.86 -15.23 -11.82
CA CYS A 124 12.78 -14.39 -12.33
C CYS A 124 13.02 -14.01 -13.80
N SER A 125 14.19 -13.45 -14.11
CA SER A 125 14.50 -12.94 -15.45
C SER A 125 16.00 -12.97 -15.74
N HIS A 126 16.45 -13.92 -16.58
CA HIS A 126 17.82 -13.95 -17.09
C HIS A 126 18.19 -12.68 -17.87
N TYR A 127 17.23 -12.10 -18.59
CA TYR A 127 17.46 -10.88 -19.36
C TYR A 127 17.94 -9.72 -18.48
N LEU A 128 17.32 -9.54 -17.30
CA LEU A 128 17.71 -8.46 -16.38
C LEU A 128 19.05 -8.75 -15.70
N VAL A 129 19.38 -10.00 -15.45
CA VAL A 129 20.68 -10.40 -14.87
C VAL A 129 21.81 -10.14 -15.89
N GLU A 130 21.58 -10.49 -17.14
CA GLU A 130 22.57 -10.34 -18.23
C GLU A 130 22.59 -8.93 -18.82
N PHE A 131 21.80 -8.00 -18.31
CA PHE A 131 21.72 -6.64 -18.81
C PHE A 131 23.08 -5.94 -18.88
N GLN A 132 23.98 -6.19 -17.93
CA GLN A 132 25.33 -5.64 -17.89
C GLN A 132 26.22 -6.10 -19.08
N HIS A 133 25.88 -7.21 -19.72
CA HIS A 133 26.63 -7.77 -20.87
C HIS A 133 26.06 -7.32 -22.22
N GLN A 134 24.95 -6.57 -22.19
CA GLN A 134 24.40 -5.99 -23.40
C GLN A 134 25.26 -4.79 -23.82
N LYS A 135 25.56 -4.69 -25.10
CA LYS A 135 26.38 -3.61 -25.66
C LYS A 135 25.72 -2.23 -25.59
N PHE A 136 24.52 -2.16 -25.04
CA PHE A 136 23.70 -0.96 -24.92
C PHE A 136 23.69 -0.47 -23.49
N ASP A 137 24.55 0.48 -23.19
CA ASP A 137 24.65 1.17 -21.89
C ASP A 137 24.02 2.58 -21.88
N GLU A 138 23.12 2.84 -22.83
CA GLU A 138 22.49 4.16 -22.99
C GLU A 138 21.17 4.31 -22.23
N VAL A 139 20.68 3.27 -21.56
CA VAL A 139 19.42 3.36 -20.81
C VAL A 139 19.64 4.15 -19.53
N GLU A 140 18.97 5.28 -19.44
CA GLU A 140 19.04 6.17 -18.28
C GLU A 140 18.26 5.61 -17.08
N ILE A 141 18.70 5.99 -15.87
CA ILE A 141 17.95 5.68 -14.64
C ILE A 141 16.59 6.37 -14.69
N PRO A 142 15.46 5.66 -14.51
CA PRO A 142 14.13 6.24 -14.59
C PRO A 142 13.90 7.38 -13.60
N GLY A 143 13.32 8.49 -14.06
CA GLY A 143 12.84 9.56 -13.21
C GLY A 143 13.84 10.66 -12.86
N GLN A 144 15.09 10.60 -13.31
CA GLN A 144 16.10 11.63 -13.00
C GLN A 144 15.69 13.03 -13.48
N TYR A 145 15.10 13.14 -14.66
CA TYR A 145 14.64 14.41 -15.22
C TYR A 145 13.56 15.13 -14.37
N LEU A 146 12.93 14.41 -13.44
CA LEU A 146 11.97 15.01 -12.50
C LEU A 146 12.66 15.70 -11.31
N GLN A 147 13.92 15.37 -11.06
CA GLN A 147 14.69 15.85 -9.91
C GLN A 147 15.72 16.92 -10.29
N LEU A 148 16.25 16.85 -11.51
CA LEU A 148 17.31 17.72 -12.00
C LEU A 148 16.71 18.75 -12.95
N ALA A 149 16.53 20.00 -12.49
CA ALA A 149 15.90 21.04 -13.27
C ALA A 149 16.77 21.59 -14.44
N ASP A 150 18.10 21.59 -14.32
CA ASP A 150 18.91 22.48 -15.18
C ASP A 150 20.13 21.86 -15.88
N ASN A 151 20.46 20.58 -15.73
CA ASN A 151 21.66 20.04 -16.38
C ASN A 151 21.48 18.59 -16.87
N ASN A 152 20.97 18.46 -18.09
CA ASN A 152 20.80 17.17 -18.78
C ASN A 152 22.12 16.45 -19.12
N ALA A 153 23.27 17.11 -18.98
CA ALA A 153 24.57 16.60 -19.38
C ALA A 153 25.10 15.46 -18.50
N HIS A 154 24.47 15.16 -17.37
CA HIS A 154 25.01 14.25 -16.37
C HIS A 154 24.05 13.17 -15.90
N PHE A 155 23.05 12.79 -16.69
CA PHE A 155 22.16 11.69 -16.35
C PHE A 155 22.94 10.40 -16.18
N GLU A 156 22.62 9.69 -15.11
CA GLU A 156 23.19 8.40 -14.82
C GLU A 156 22.49 7.34 -15.66
N ARG A 157 23.25 6.32 -16.06
CA ARG A 157 22.76 5.22 -16.88
C ARG A 157 22.73 3.95 -16.07
N ILE A 158 21.89 3.02 -16.46
CA ILE A 158 21.81 1.69 -15.85
C ILE A 158 23.08 0.92 -16.22
N SER A 159 23.87 0.52 -15.23
CA SER A 159 24.99 -0.40 -15.42
C SER A 159 24.54 -1.85 -15.30
N ARG A 160 23.84 -2.17 -14.18
CA ARG A 160 23.31 -3.52 -13.93
C ARG A 160 22.17 -3.52 -12.96
N PHE A 161 21.38 -4.58 -12.95
CA PHE A 161 20.46 -4.90 -11.88
C PHE A 161 21.18 -5.67 -10.78
N LEU A 162 20.80 -5.46 -9.51
CA LEU A 162 21.33 -6.28 -8.42
C LEU A 162 20.76 -7.70 -8.50
N PRO A 163 21.52 -8.72 -8.03
CA PRO A 163 21.14 -10.12 -8.19
C PRO A 163 19.93 -10.53 -7.36
N GLU A 164 19.51 -9.70 -6.40
CA GLU A 164 18.36 -9.96 -5.55
C GLU A 164 17.27 -8.91 -5.75
N TYR A 165 16.02 -9.36 -5.73
CA TYR A 165 14.86 -8.49 -5.63
C TYR A 165 14.06 -8.77 -4.36
N GLY A 166 13.45 -7.72 -3.80
CA GLY A 166 12.67 -7.80 -2.56
C GLY A 166 11.18 -7.96 -2.85
N LEU A 167 10.48 -8.63 -1.95
CA LEU A 167 9.02 -8.67 -1.90
C LEU A 167 8.54 -7.65 -0.89
N LEU A 168 7.79 -6.65 -1.36
CA LEU A 168 7.17 -5.61 -0.55
C LEU A 168 5.72 -5.98 -0.30
N ARG A 169 5.39 -6.24 0.95
CA ARG A 169 4.02 -6.52 1.38
C ARG A 169 3.62 -5.45 2.39
N SER A 170 2.68 -4.62 2.02
CA SER A 170 2.13 -3.57 2.88
C SER A 170 0.70 -3.29 2.45
N ASN A 171 -0.21 -3.15 3.42
CA ASN A 171 -1.61 -2.78 3.20
C ASN A 171 -2.35 -3.64 2.17
N GLY A 172 -2.10 -4.95 2.14
CA GLY A 172 -2.67 -5.85 1.13
C GLY A 172 -2.06 -5.69 -0.27
N MET A 173 -1.07 -4.80 -0.45
CA MET A 173 -0.34 -4.69 -1.70
C MET A 173 0.91 -5.56 -1.69
N CYS A 174 1.15 -6.25 -2.80
CA CYS A 174 2.33 -7.08 -3.00
C CYS A 174 3.08 -6.56 -4.23
N ASN A 175 4.13 -5.77 -3.98
CA ASN A 175 4.98 -5.23 -5.01
C ASN A 175 6.35 -5.91 -4.99
N ARG A 176 7.10 -5.77 -6.07
CA ARG A 176 8.49 -6.23 -6.16
C ARG A 176 9.41 -5.03 -6.11
N ARG A 177 10.47 -5.13 -5.32
CA ARG A 177 11.52 -4.11 -5.25
C ARG A 177 12.73 -4.58 -6.03
N ILE A 178 13.06 -3.87 -7.09
CA ILE A 178 14.32 -4.06 -7.83
C ILE A 178 15.31 -2.97 -7.43
N THR A 179 16.57 -3.28 -7.45
CA THR A 179 17.64 -2.29 -7.23
C THR A 179 18.55 -2.27 -8.45
N VAL A 180 18.81 -1.08 -8.94
CA VAL A 180 19.64 -0.82 -10.12
C VAL A 180 20.91 -0.12 -9.65
N LEU A 181 22.05 -0.53 -10.22
CA LEU A 181 23.32 0.15 -10.05
C LEU A 181 23.56 1.05 -11.26
N SER A 182 23.91 2.30 -11.01
CA SER A 182 24.25 3.24 -12.06
C SER A 182 25.71 3.07 -12.54
N ASN A 183 26.03 3.67 -13.67
CA ASN A 183 27.40 3.76 -14.21
C ASN A 183 28.35 4.54 -13.29
N LYS A 184 27.83 5.35 -12.35
CA LYS A 184 28.60 6.06 -11.30
C LYS A 184 28.69 5.30 -9.97
N GLY A 185 28.08 4.10 -9.88
CA GLY A 185 28.08 3.29 -8.68
C GLY A 185 26.96 3.62 -7.68
N ALA A 186 26.07 4.56 -7.99
CA ALA A 186 24.92 4.86 -7.16
C ALA A 186 23.85 3.76 -7.26
N ARG A 187 23.13 3.51 -6.14
CA ARG A 187 22.07 2.50 -6.07
C ARG A 187 20.71 3.18 -6.10
N TYR A 188 19.85 2.72 -6.98
CA TYR A 188 18.48 3.18 -7.12
C TYR A 188 17.51 2.02 -6.91
N ALA A 189 16.67 2.14 -5.89
CA ALA A 189 15.65 1.15 -5.60
C ALA A 189 14.29 1.59 -6.14
N PHE A 190 13.61 0.68 -6.83
CA PHE A 190 12.29 0.92 -7.39
C PHE A 190 11.30 -0.17 -6.96
N ALA A 191 10.13 0.25 -6.51
CA ALA A 191 8.99 -0.64 -6.41
C ALA A 191 8.33 -0.78 -7.78
N VAL A 192 8.29 -2.01 -8.29
CA VAL A 192 7.59 -2.36 -9.53
C VAL A 192 6.13 -2.54 -9.20
N GLN A 193 5.30 -1.63 -9.67
CA GLN A 193 3.86 -1.66 -9.44
C GLN A 193 3.14 -2.03 -10.73
N LEU A 194 2.35 -3.09 -10.63
CA LEU A 194 1.46 -3.55 -11.69
C LEU A 194 0.03 -3.23 -11.26
N PRO A 195 -0.52 -2.10 -11.67
CA PRO A 195 -1.88 -1.72 -11.31
C PRO A 195 -2.88 -2.76 -11.83
N SER A 196 -3.93 -3.01 -11.05
CA SER A 196 -5.04 -3.84 -11.51
C SER A 196 -5.73 -3.19 -12.72
N ALA A 197 -6.57 -3.94 -13.43
CA ALA A 197 -7.12 -3.63 -14.75
C ALA A 197 -7.72 -2.23 -14.97
N ARG A 198 -7.96 -1.46 -13.90
CA ARG A 198 -8.40 -0.06 -13.96
C ARG A 198 -7.30 0.85 -13.44
N TYR A 199 -6.33 1.14 -14.28
CA TYR A 199 -5.31 2.13 -13.95
C TYR A 199 -5.94 3.49 -13.65
N CYS A 200 -5.72 3.97 -12.43
CA CYS A 200 -6.17 5.28 -12.01
C CYS A 200 -4.98 6.25 -11.93
N ARG A 201 -4.93 7.24 -12.81
CA ARG A 201 -3.91 8.30 -12.79
C ARG A 201 -4.06 9.29 -11.62
N ARG A 202 -4.91 9.01 -10.63
CA ARG A 202 -5.17 9.92 -9.51
C ARG A 202 -3.91 10.22 -8.72
N GLU A 203 -3.12 9.19 -8.40
CA GLU A 203 -1.88 9.36 -7.63
C GLU A 203 -0.86 10.20 -8.36
N GLU A 204 -0.69 9.99 -9.66
CA GLU A 204 0.23 10.79 -10.48
C GLU A 204 -0.19 12.26 -10.54
N ARG A 205 -1.48 12.53 -10.62
CA ARG A 205 -2.02 13.91 -10.57
C ARG A 205 -1.79 14.54 -9.20
N ILE A 206 -1.92 13.77 -8.11
CA ILE A 206 -1.59 14.23 -6.77
C ILE A 206 -0.10 14.58 -6.68
N PHE A 207 0.78 13.72 -7.18
CA PHE A 207 2.23 14.00 -7.21
C PHE A 207 2.56 15.25 -8.02
N GLN A 208 1.91 15.45 -9.15
CA GLN A 208 2.05 16.67 -9.96
C GLN A 208 1.59 17.92 -9.18
N LEU A 209 0.44 17.84 -8.52
CA LEU A 209 -0.08 18.93 -7.67
C LEU A 209 0.89 19.27 -6.54
N LEU A 210 1.40 18.26 -5.83
CA LEU A 210 2.34 18.45 -4.72
C LEU A 210 3.66 19.09 -5.21
N ARG A 211 4.16 18.73 -6.40
CA ARG A 211 5.33 19.38 -7.00
C ARG A 211 5.06 20.85 -7.33
N LEU A 212 3.88 21.16 -7.87
CA LEU A 212 3.48 22.56 -8.12
C LEU A 212 3.39 23.34 -6.80
N LEU A 213 2.81 22.74 -5.75
CA LEU A 213 2.76 23.36 -4.43
C LEU A 213 4.16 23.61 -3.87
N ASN A 214 5.09 22.68 -4.03
CA ASN A 214 6.49 22.88 -3.65
C ASN A 214 7.12 24.08 -4.36
N THR A 215 6.86 24.25 -5.64
CA THR A 215 7.34 25.43 -6.40
C THR A 215 6.78 26.75 -5.82
N VAL A 216 5.51 26.74 -5.38
CA VAL A 216 4.88 27.91 -4.75
C VAL A 216 5.47 28.16 -3.37
N LEU A 217 5.69 27.09 -2.56
CA LEU A 217 6.27 27.17 -1.24
C LEU A 217 7.71 27.71 -1.28
N GLU A 218 8.49 27.31 -2.27
CA GLU A 218 9.87 27.76 -2.46
C GLU A 218 9.97 29.25 -2.85
N ARG A 219 9.01 29.75 -3.62
CA ARG A 219 8.97 31.17 -4.03
C ARG A 219 8.71 32.13 -2.87
N LYS A 220 7.96 31.71 -1.85
CA LYS A 220 7.65 32.54 -0.69
C LYS A 220 8.78 32.49 0.35
N ILE A 221 9.30 33.64 0.74
CA ILE A 221 10.42 33.75 1.70
C ILE A 221 10.11 33.09 3.03
N GLN A 222 8.89 33.23 3.53
CA GLN A 222 8.48 32.67 4.85
C GLN A 222 8.44 31.14 4.85
N THR A 223 7.94 30.52 3.80
CA THR A 223 7.86 29.06 3.66
C THR A 223 9.22 28.46 3.38
N ARG A 224 10.01 29.10 2.50
CA ARG A 224 11.37 28.71 2.17
C ARG A 224 12.30 28.74 3.40
N LYS A 225 12.24 29.80 4.21
CA LYS A 225 13.04 29.90 5.47
C LYS A 225 12.70 28.79 6.46
N ARG A 226 11.48 28.28 6.45
CA ARG A 226 11.03 27.17 7.32
C ARG A 226 11.32 25.80 6.72
N GLY A 227 11.77 25.72 5.47
CA GLY A 227 12.01 24.48 4.75
C GLY A 227 10.72 23.68 4.51
N LEU A 228 9.59 24.37 4.26
CA LEU A 228 8.32 23.71 3.98
C LEU A 228 8.33 23.14 2.57
N ALA A 229 8.29 21.84 2.47
CA ALA A 229 8.18 21.13 1.20
C ALA A 229 7.55 19.76 1.42
N PHE A 230 6.72 19.34 0.48
CA PHE A 230 6.21 17.96 0.44
C PHE A 230 7.29 17.02 -0.09
N ASN A 231 7.48 15.87 0.54
CA ASN A 231 8.28 14.80 -0.03
C ASN A 231 7.45 14.05 -1.07
N VAL A 232 7.76 14.27 -2.34
CA VAL A 232 6.98 13.70 -3.45
C VAL A 232 7.76 12.54 -4.06
N PRO A 233 7.27 11.31 -3.96
CA PRO A 233 7.93 10.17 -4.58
C PRO A 233 7.97 10.32 -6.11
N THR A 234 9.02 9.81 -6.73
CA THR A 234 9.15 9.77 -8.17
C THR A 234 8.46 8.53 -8.71
N ALA A 235 7.33 8.73 -9.39
CA ALA A 235 6.62 7.68 -10.10
C ALA A 235 6.86 7.83 -11.60
N VAL A 236 7.37 6.78 -12.23
CA VAL A 236 7.66 6.74 -13.67
C VAL A 236 6.72 5.73 -14.33
N PRO A 237 5.75 6.17 -15.12
CA PRO A 237 4.91 5.28 -15.90
C PRO A 237 5.72 4.73 -17.09
N ILE A 238 5.93 3.44 -17.12
CA ILE A 238 6.61 2.74 -18.23
C ILE A 238 5.59 2.32 -19.29
N SER A 239 4.46 1.79 -18.85
CA SER A 239 3.32 1.42 -19.70
C SER A 239 2.00 1.70 -18.96
N PRO A 240 0.84 1.58 -19.63
CA PRO A 240 -0.46 1.67 -18.93
C PRO A 240 -0.64 0.68 -17.78
N GLN A 241 0.11 -0.42 -17.80
CA GLN A 241 0.02 -1.50 -16.81
C GLN A 241 1.29 -1.65 -15.96
N LEU A 242 2.27 -0.74 -16.09
CA LEU A 242 3.53 -0.82 -15.36
C LEU A 242 4.02 0.56 -15.00
N ARG A 243 4.29 0.78 -13.72
CA ARG A 243 5.01 1.96 -13.23
C ARG A 243 6.11 1.57 -12.26
N LEU A 244 7.17 2.37 -12.25
CA LEU A 244 8.24 2.29 -11.26
C LEU A 244 8.07 3.44 -10.28
N LEU A 245 8.03 3.10 -9.00
CA LEU A 245 7.99 4.08 -7.92
C LEU A 245 9.34 4.06 -7.21
N ASN A 246 9.97 5.22 -7.07
CA ASN A 246 11.19 5.30 -6.26
C ASN A 246 10.90 4.81 -4.84
N TYR A 247 11.70 3.88 -4.35
CA TYR A 247 11.51 3.24 -3.06
C TYR A 247 12.63 3.65 -2.10
N ASP A 248 12.24 4.28 -1.01
CA ASP A 248 13.12 4.56 0.11
C ASP A 248 12.93 3.48 1.19
N GLU A 249 14.00 2.76 1.52
CA GLU A 249 13.98 1.73 2.57
C GLU A 249 13.73 2.30 3.96
N ALA A 250 14.03 3.58 4.17
CA ALA A 250 13.79 4.26 5.44
C ALA A 250 12.31 4.66 5.64
N PHE A 251 11.50 4.57 4.59
CA PHE A 251 10.08 4.90 4.67
C PHE A 251 9.28 3.79 5.37
N VAL A 252 8.60 4.13 6.45
CA VAL A 252 7.71 3.23 7.21
C VAL A 252 6.31 3.84 7.24
N SER A 253 5.29 3.05 6.90
CA SER A 253 3.92 3.54 6.95
C SER A 253 3.38 3.60 8.38
N LEU A 254 2.41 4.50 8.63
CA LEU A 254 1.72 4.56 9.93
C LEU A 254 1.02 3.23 10.25
N GLN A 255 0.54 2.54 9.23
CA GLN A 255 -0.08 1.23 9.41
C GLN A 255 0.93 0.17 9.84
N ASP A 256 2.15 0.16 9.28
CA ASP A 256 3.19 -0.79 9.72
C ASP A 256 3.58 -0.55 11.19
N ILE A 257 3.60 0.72 11.63
CA ILE A 257 3.84 1.08 13.03
C ILE A 257 2.71 0.56 13.91
N TYR A 258 1.48 0.78 13.51
CA TYR A 258 0.29 0.31 14.21
C TYR A 258 0.23 -1.22 14.30
N GLU A 259 0.40 -1.94 13.18
CA GLU A 259 0.39 -3.40 13.16
C GLU A 259 1.52 -4.01 14.01
N ARG A 260 2.68 -3.37 14.03
CA ARG A 260 3.79 -3.78 14.92
C ARG A 260 3.40 -3.62 16.37
N HIS A 261 2.81 -2.49 16.73
CA HIS A 261 2.33 -2.25 18.09
C HIS A 261 1.27 -3.27 18.51
N CYS A 262 0.28 -3.56 17.65
CA CYS A 262 -0.73 -4.57 17.92
C CYS A 262 -0.12 -5.97 18.18
N LYS A 263 0.89 -6.34 17.38
CA LYS A 263 1.64 -7.60 17.60
C LYS A 263 2.39 -7.62 18.93
N GLU A 264 3.00 -6.49 19.33
CA GLU A 264 3.72 -6.35 20.62
C GLU A 264 2.80 -6.54 21.83
N ILE A 265 1.58 -6.02 21.76
CA ILE A 265 0.58 -6.12 22.85
C ILE A 265 -0.34 -7.34 22.73
N GLY A 266 -0.21 -8.12 21.65
CA GLY A 266 -1.00 -9.35 21.45
C GLY A 266 -2.47 -9.12 21.07
N ILE A 267 -2.79 -7.97 20.46
CA ILE A 267 -4.15 -7.62 19.99
C ILE A 267 -4.21 -7.75 18.46
N GLY A 268 -5.33 -8.25 17.95
CA GLY A 268 -5.58 -8.28 16.52
C GLY A 268 -5.70 -6.86 15.94
N LYS A 269 -5.18 -6.64 14.75
CA LYS A 269 -5.18 -5.31 14.11
C LYS A 269 -6.59 -4.73 13.88
N ASP A 270 -7.61 -5.58 13.77
CA ASP A 270 -9.00 -5.16 13.56
C ASP A 270 -9.82 -5.15 14.86
N ASP A 271 -9.29 -5.73 15.94
CA ASP A 271 -10.03 -5.88 17.21
C ASP A 271 -10.57 -4.56 17.77
N PRO A 272 -9.83 -3.44 17.70
CA PRO A 272 -10.35 -2.16 18.17
C PRO A 272 -11.56 -1.67 17.37
N ILE A 273 -11.57 -1.90 16.06
CA ILE A 273 -12.69 -1.52 15.19
C ILE A 273 -13.90 -2.39 15.50
N VAL A 274 -13.71 -3.70 15.64
CA VAL A 274 -14.77 -4.65 15.97
C VAL A 274 -15.36 -4.34 17.34
N ALA A 275 -14.51 -4.10 18.35
CA ALA A 275 -14.94 -3.72 19.69
C ALA A 275 -15.74 -2.43 19.70
N TRP A 276 -15.31 -1.41 18.94
CA TRP A 276 -16.05 -0.16 18.80
C TRP A 276 -17.44 -0.35 18.21
N VAL A 277 -17.54 -1.11 17.11
CA VAL A 277 -18.84 -1.39 16.47
C VAL A 277 -19.77 -2.19 17.36
N GLU A 278 -19.26 -3.22 18.05
CA GLU A 278 -20.07 -4.02 18.96
C GLU A 278 -20.61 -3.23 20.13
N LYS A 279 -19.81 -2.35 20.72
CA LYS A 279 -20.25 -1.46 21.80
C LYS A 279 -21.26 -0.41 21.31
N MET A 280 -21.02 0.21 20.16
CA MET A 280 -21.97 1.11 19.54
C MET A 280 -23.32 0.44 19.34
N ARG A 281 -23.33 -0.79 18.85
CA ARG A 281 -24.54 -1.60 18.63
C ARG A 281 -25.25 -1.92 19.95
N ALA A 282 -24.53 -2.42 20.93
CA ALA A 282 -25.10 -2.78 22.25
C ALA A 282 -25.76 -1.56 22.92
N THR A 283 -25.17 -0.37 22.78
CA THR A 283 -25.72 0.86 23.32
C THR A 283 -26.95 1.35 22.53
N TRP A 284 -26.99 1.06 21.22
CA TRP A 284 -28.11 1.41 20.36
C TRP A 284 -29.32 0.49 20.61
N ASP A 285 -29.11 -0.81 20.73
CA ASP A 285 -30.17 -1.80 20.95
C ASP A 285 -30.80 -1.68 22.36
N GLY A 286 -30.07 -1.10 23.33
CA GLY A 286 -30.51 -0.94 24.72
C GLY A 286 -31.30 0.31 25.06
N GLY A 287 -31.59 1.19 24.12
CA GLY A 287 -32.20 2.49 24.45
C GLY A 287 -33.16 3.07 23.44
N SER A 288 -34.22 3.60 23.95
CA SER A 288 -35.27 4.41 23.34
C SER A 288 -34.90 5.15 22.05
N HIS A 289 -35.79 5.11 21.06
CA HIS A 289 -35.71 5.74 19.73
C HIS A 289 -35.61 7.29 19.70
N SER A 290 -35.28 7.94 20.80
CA SER A 290 -35.26 9.41 20.97
C SER A 290 -33.88 9.98 21.29
N ARG A 291 -32.79 9.39 20.77
CA ARG A 291 -31.46 10.00 20.94
C ARG A 291 -31.19 11.07 19.91
N THR A 292 -30.72 12.22 20.36
CA THR A 292 -30.32 13.34 19.52
C THR A 292 -28.96 13.11 18.86
N ASN A 293 -28.65 13.84 17.77
CA ASN A 293 -27.32 13.79 17.14
C ASN A 293 -26.17 14.13 18.09
N VAL A 294 -26.45 14.93 19.13
CA VAL A 294 -25.48 15.33 20.17
C VAL A 294 -25.12 14.13 21.07
N ASP A 295 -26.13 13.34 21.46
CA ASP A 295 -25.90 12.14 22.27
C ASP A 295 -25.05 11.11 21.52
N PHE A 296 -25.20 11.05 20.19
CA PHE A 296 -24.41 10.19 19.33
C PHE A 296 -22.93 10.62 19.27
N ALA A 297 -22.68 11.93 19.20
CA ALA A 297 -21.32 12.46 19.18
C ALA A 297 -20.61 12.18 20.53
N ASN A 298 -21.29 12.40 21.64
CA ASN A 298 -20.75 12.12 22.97
C ASN A 298 -20.45 10.63 23.16
N LEU A 299 -21.38 9.76 22.77
CA LEU A 299 -21.17 8.31 22.83
C LEU A 299 -19.95 7.87 22.01
N ARG A 300 -19.77 8.42 20.80
CA ARG A 300 -18.59 8.14 19.99
C ARG A 300 -17.30 8.56 20.70
N MET A 301 -17.29 9.71 21.32
CA MET A 301 -16.12 10.18 22.07
C MET A 301 -15.81 9.29 23.27
N GLU A 302 -16.81 8.94 24.07
CA GLU A 302 -16.65 8.02 25.21
C GLU A 302 -16.10 6.66 24.79
N LEU A 303 -16.62 6.09 23.69
CA LEU A 303 -16.14 4.82 23.18
C LEU A 303 -14.72 4.91 22.60
N MET A 304 -14.38 6.03 21.96
CA MET A 304 -13.02 6.26 21.47
C MET A 304 -12.03 6.38 22.63
N GLU A 305 -12.40 7.10 23.71
CA GLU A 305 -11.60 7.17 24.93
C GLU A 305 -11.41 5.78 25.55
N GLU A 306 -12.48 5.00 25.68
CA GLU A 306 -12.39 3.66 26.25
C GLU A 306 -11.46 2.73 25.45
N ILE A 307 -11.55 2.76 24.12
CA ILE A 307 -10.68 1.97 23.24
C ILE A 307 -9.24 2.47 23.34
N SER A 308 -9.03 3.78 23.37
CA SER A 308 -7.71 4.40 23.52
C SER A 308 -7.03 3.97 24.83
N VAL A 309 -7.78 3.92 25.91
CA VAL A 309 -7.23 3.51 27.22
C VAL A 309 -6.99 2.01 27.30
N LYS A 310 -7.91 1.18 26.77
CA LYS A 310 -7.87 -0.29 26.98
C LYS A 310 -7.13 -1.07 25.88
N MET A 311 -7.13 -0.57 24.66
CA MET A 311 -6.67 -1.34 23.50
C MET A 311 -5.53 -0.67 22.75
N ILE A 312 -5.61 0.63 22.50
CA ILE A 312 -4.66 1.35 21.65
C ILE A 312 -4.16 2.58 22.40
N SER A 313 -2.86 2.62 22.70
CA SER A 313 -2.26 3.83 23.27
C SER A 313 -2.20 4.95 22.22
N ASP A 314 -2.55 6.17 22.62
CA ASP A 314 -2.37 7.39 21.81
C ASP A 314 -0.89 7.78 21.60
N ASN A 315 0.01 7.15 22.37
CA ASN A 315 1.46 7.39 22.30
C ASN A 315 2.23 6.49 21.34
N ILE A 316 1.56 5.67 20.53
CA ILE A 316 2.21 4.68 19.64
C ILE A 316 3.28 5.35 18.74
N LEU A 317 2.89 6.43 18.05
CA LEU A 317 3.78 7.12 17.14
C LEU A 317 4.96 7.78 17.87
N THR A 318 4.68 8.41 19.01
CA THR A 318 5.72 9.02 19.85
C THR A 318 6.72 7.98 20.35
N ASN A 319 6.23 6.85 20.84
CA ASN A 319 7.05 5.75 21.30
C ASN A 319 7.90 5.15 20.15
N TYR A 320 7.30 4.97 18.99
CA TYR A 320 8.01 4.51 17.81
C TYR A 320 9.14 5.47 17.42
N MET A 321 8.86 6.77 17.30
CA MET A 321 9.86 7.79 16.96
C MET A 321 11.00 7.82 18.00
N THR A 322 10.66 7.76 19.29
CA THR A 322 11.67 7.80 20.37
C THR A 322 12.55 6.56 20.39
N ARG A 323 12.01 5.38 20.11
CA ARG A 323 12.78 4.13 20.07
C ARG A 323 13.64 3.98 18.82
N THR A 324 13.22 4.57 17.71
CA THR A 324 13.87 4.40 16.39
C THR A 324 15.02 5.40 16.22
N MET A 325 14.92 6.59 16.78
CA MET A 325 15.92 7.64 16.61
C MET A 325 17.07 7.48 17.61
N ALA A 326 18.29 7.49 17.09
CA ALA A 326 19.50 7.31 17.88
C ALA A 326 19.88 8.56 18.70
N SER A 327 19.48 9.75 18.25
CA SER A 327 19.81 11.01 18.91
C SER A 327 18.59 11.92 19.08
N PRO A 328 18.61 12.82 20.07
CA PRO A 328 17.55 13.85 20.22
C PRO A 328 17.43 14.78 19.02
N ALA A 329 18.54 15.03 18.31
CA ALA A 329 18.53 15.86 17.10
C ALA A 329 17.77 15.16 15.95
N ASP A 330 18.01 13.88 15.75
CA ASP A 330 17.29 13.07 14.74
C ASP A 330 15.81 12.96 15.09
N LEU A 331 15.49 12.76 16.36
CA LEU A 331 14.10 12.74 16.84
C LEU A 331 13.39 14.06 16.54
N TRP A 332 14.06 15.18 16.80
CA TRP A 332 13.50 16.50 16.51
C TRP A 332 13.28 16.70 15.00
N LEU A 333 14.26 16.31 14.20
CA LEU A 333 14.16 16.39 12.73
C LEU A 333 13.03 15.53 12.18
N MET A 334 12.89 14.30 12.66
CA MET A 334 11.81 13.39 12.27
C MET A 334 10.44 13.95 12.65
N ARG A 335 10.28 14.45 13.87
CA ARG A 335 9.03 15.10 14.31
C ARG A 335 8.71 16.33 13.48
N LYS A 336 9.72 17.16 13.19
CA LYS A 336 9.56 18.33 12.31
C LYS A 336 9.09 17.91 10.94
N GLN A 337 9.74 16.94 10.30
CA GLN A 337 9.35 16.45 8.96
C GLN A 337 7.94 15.88 8.97
N PHE A 338 7.59 15.05 9.96
CA PHE A 338 6.23 14.51 10.10
C PHE A 338 5.16 15.59 10.25
N THR A 339 5.46 16.65 11.01
CA THR A 339 4.49 17.74 11.24
C THR A 339 4.33 18.66 10.03
N LEU A 340 5.37 18.75 9.18
CA LEU A 340 5.37 19.63 8.00
C LEU A 340 4.77 18.96 6.75
N GLN A 341 4.61 17.65 6.73
CA GLN A 341 4.00 16.88 5.64
C GLN A 341 2.55 16.49 5.94
#